data_ac7fa890b2e1d9dd1e5a8f68812c1a63
#
_entry.id   ac7fa890b2e1d9dd1e5a8f68812c1a63
#
_cell.length_a   1.000
_cell.length_b   1.000
_cell.length_c   1.000
_cell.angle_alpha   90.00
_cell.angle_beta   90.00
_cell.angle_gamma   90.00
#
_symmetry.space_group_name_H-M   'P 1'
#
loop_
_entity.id
_entity.type
_entity.pdbx_description
1 polymer ?
#
loop_
_entity_poly.entity_id
_entity_poly.type
_entity_poly.pdbx_seq_one_letter_code
_entity_poly.pdbx_strand_id
1 'polypeptide(L)'
;MNFKGISRTFSTVGEKQYETIGAFWDEMSGIYGRENLRGLGYNWTEISIEYVIGLIEGDIEGSNIDVILPDDKWECVSGRTEELGEIYTTIYKDGALKYEIEMFDDAGNCKIWFYR
;
A
#
# COMPACT_ATOMS: atom_id res chain seq x y z
N MET A 1 -15.20 2.13 -4.90
CA MET A 1 -14.15 2.14 -5.92
C MET A 1 -13.44 0.79 -5.98
N ASN A 2 -12.80 0.50 -7.10
CA ASN A 2 -12.11 -0.77 -7.28
C ASN A 2 -10.59 -0.56 -7.27
N PHE A 3 -9.88 -1.52 -6.68
CA PHE A 3 -8.43 -1.56 -6.70
C PHE A 3 -7.97 -2.85 -7.37
N LYS A 4 -7.44 -2.73 -8.58
CA LYS A 4 -6.96 -3.86 -9.37
C LYS A 4 -5.44 -3.91 -9.35
N GLY A 5 -4.88 -5.10 -9.33
CA GLY A 5 -3.45 -5.26 -9.40
C GLY A 5 -2.96 -6.67 -9.16
N ILE A 6 -1.68 -6.78 -8.86
CA ILE A 6 -1.03 -8.03 -8.47
C ILE A 6 -1.02 -8.10 -6.96
N SER A 7 -1.65 -9.13 -6.41
CA SER A 7 -1.72 -9.39 -4.97
C SER A 7 -0.73 -10.47 -4.57
N ARG A 8 -0.05 -10.23 -3.45
CA ARG A 8 0.81 -11.22 -2.79
C ARG A 8 0.53 -11.18 -1.29
N THR A 9 0.72 -12.31 -0.62
CA THR A 9 0.62 -12.41 0.82
C THR A 9 2.02 -12.35 1.43
N PHE A 10 2.18 -11.51 2.45
CA PHE A 10 3.47 -11.30 3.11
C PHE A 10 3.39 -11.66 4.59
N SER A 11 4.43 -12.30 5.11
CA SER A 11 4.58 -12.55 6.53
C SER A 11 4.82 -11.24 7.29
N THR A 12 4.13 -11.07 8.42
CA THR A 12 4.36 -9.95 9.35
C THR A 12 5.18 -10.38 10.57
N VAL A 13 5.58 -11.64 10.63
CA VAL A 13 6.40 -12.16 11.73
C VAL A 13 7.75 -11.46 11.73
N GLY A 14 8.13 -10.89 12.88
CA GLY A 14 9.39 -10.14 13.01
C GLY A 14 9.45 -8.88 12.14
N GLU A 15 8.29 -8.29 11.83
CA GLU A 15 8.20 -7.09 10.97
C GLU A 15 8.79 -7.29 9.57
N LYS A 16 8.81 -8.53 9.08
CA LYS A 16 9.43 -8.89 7.80
C LYS A 16 8.76 -8.22 6.60
N GLN A 17 7.49 -7.84 6.72
CA GLN A 17 6.74 -7.19 5.66
C GLN A 17 7.38 -5.89 5.17
N TYR A 18 8.08 -5.16 6.01
CA TYR A 18 8.73 -3.91 5.59
C TYR A 18 9.79 -4.15 4.51
N GLU A 19 10.56 -5.22 4.66
CA GLU A 19 11.57 -5.61 3.67
C GLU A 19 10.93 -6.20 2.41
N THR A 20 10.00 -7.15 2.58
CA THR A 20 9.42 -7.92 1.46
C THR A 20 8.46 -7.09 0.62
N ILE A 21 7.65 -6.24 1.23
CA ILE A 21 6.79 -5.28 0.50
C ILE A 21 7.64 -4.22 -0.19
N GLY A 22 8.71 -3.75 0.45
CA GLY A 22 9.67 -2.84 -0.18
C GLY A 22 10.30 -3.44 -1.45
N ALA A 23 10.70 -4.71 -1.39
CA ALA A 23 11.23 -5.42 -2.56
C ALA A 23 10.19 -5.56 -3.68
N PHE A 24 8.93 -5.81 -3.33
CA PHE A 24 7.83 -5.84 -4.30
C PHE A 24 7.64 -4.49 -5.00
N TRP A 25 7.68 -3.39 -4.22
CA TRP A 25 7.65 -2.04 -4.77
C TRP A 25 8.81 -1.78 -5.73
N ASP A 26 10.02 -2.21 -5.37
CA ASP A 26 11.20 -2.02 -6.21
C ASP A 26 11.08 -2.80 -7.53
N GLU A 27 10.60 -4.04 -7.48
CA GLU A 27 10.33 -4.86 -8.66
C GLU A 27 9.35 -4.17 -9.62
N MET A 28 8.21 -3.74 -9.10
CA MET A 28 7.15 -3.15 -9.91
C MET A 28 7.52 -1.74 -10.41
N SER A 29 8.24 -0.97 -9.60
CA SER A 29 8.73 0.36 -9.98
C SER A 29 9.70 0.31 -11.13
N GLY A 30 10.52 -0.74 -11.21
CA GLY A 30 11.45 -0.95 -12.32
C GLY A 30 10.75 -1.22 -13.65
N ILE A 31 9.52 -1.69 -13.63
CA ILE A 31 8.73 -1.98 -14.83
C ILE A 31 7.84 -0.81 -15.23
N TYR A 32 7.12 -0.21 -14.27
CA TYR A 32 6.04 0.74 -14.54
C TYR A 32 6.34 2.18 -14.11
N GLY A 33 7.37 2.40 -13.30
CA GLY A 33 7.65 3.69 -12.68
C GLY A 33 6.87 3.88 -11.38
N ARG A 34 7.58 4.26 -10.31
CA ARG A 34 7.01 4.39 -8.95
C ARG A 34 5.80 5.34 -8.90
N GLU A 35 5.88 6.46 -9.60
CA GLU A 35 4.81 7.47 -9.61
C GLU A 35 3.50 7.00 -10.26
N ASN A 36 3.56 5.94 -11.05
CA ASN A 36 2.39 5.40 -11.75
C ASN A 36 1.67 4.31 -10.96
N LEU A 37 2.22 3.92 -9.82
CA LEU A 37 1.77 2.80 -9.01
C LEU A 37 1.08 3.27 -7.73
N ARG A 38 0.18 2.44 -7.24
CA ARG A 38 -0.40 2.55 -5.89
C ARG A 38 -0.41 1.17 -5.24
N GLY A 39 -0.24 1.14 -3.92
CA GLY A 39 -0.26 -0.08 -3.14
C GLY A 39 -1.44 -0.12 -2.18
N LEU A 40 -2.01 -1.30 -1.96
CA LEU A 40 -3.10 -1.53 -1.02
C LEU A 40 -2.70 -2.61 -0.03
N GLY A 41 -2.67 -2.27 1.26
CA GLY A 41 -2.54 -3.22 2.36
C GLY A 41 -3.92 -3.50 2.97
N TYR A 42 -4.25 -4.77 3.17
CA TYR A 42 -5.52 -5.18 3.76
C TYR A 42 -5.45 -6.63 4.26
N ASN A 43 -6.52 -7.10 4.86
CA ASN A 43 -6.62 -8.48 5.39
C ASN A 43 -5.46 -8.86 6.31
N TRP A 44 -5.14 -7.98 7.29
CA TRP A 44 -4.16 -8.32 8.31
C TRP A 44 -4.65 -9.51 9.14
N THR A 45 -3.76 -10.45 9.35
CA THR A 45 -3.91 -11.53 10.34
C THR A 45 -2.83 -11.38 11.41
N GLU A 46 -2.77 -12.30 12.36
CA GLU A 46 -1.70 -12.29 13.37
C GLU A 46 -0.30 -12.50 12.77
N ILE A 47 -0.22 -13.10 11.58
CA ILE A 47 1.05 -13.50 10.97
C ILE A 47 1.25 -13.00 9.54
N SER A 48 0.26 -12.31 8.95
CA SER A 48 0.34 -11.95 7.53
C SER A 48 -0.46 -10.70 7.17
N ILE A 49 -0.16 -10.17 5.99
CA ILE A 49 -0.89 -9.09 5.34
C ILE A 49 -1.00 -9.43 3.85
N GLU A 50 -2.12 -9.10 3.24
CA GLU A 50 -2.23 -9.10 1.79
C GLU A 50 -1.89 -7.71 1.26
N TYR A 51 -1.08 -7.67 0.21
CA TYR A 51 -0.66 -6.40 -0.40
C TYR A 51 -0.77 -6.47 -1.91
N VAL A 52 -1.41 -5.45 -2.48
CA VAL A 52 -1.67 -5.34 -3.93
C VAL A 52 -0.92 -4.14 -4.47
N ILE A 53 -0.24 -4.28 -5.59
CA ILE A 53 0.28 -3.14 -6.36
C ILE A 53 -0.45 -3.10 -7.70
N GLY A 54 -0.98 -1.94 -8.03
CA GLY A 54 -1.68 -1.67 -9.27
C GLY A 54 -1.29 -0.32 -9.87
N LEU A 55 -1.71 -0.09 -11.11
CA LEU A 55 -1.53 1.21 -11.76
C LEU A 55 -2.59 2.20 -11.26
N ILE A 56 -2.21 3.46 -11.10
CA ILE A 56 -3.15 4.54 -10.78
C ILE A 56 -4.15 4.68 -11.93
N GLU A 57 -3.67 4.57 -13.17
CA GLU A 57 -4.51 4.59 -14.37
C GLU A 57 -4.25 3.33 -15.20
N GLY A 58 -5.31 2.64 -15.57
CA GLY A 58 -5.25 1.42 -16.36
C GLY A 58 -5.05 0.16 -15.51
N ASP A 59 -4.87 -0.95 -16.19
CA ASP A 59 -4.70 -2.26 -15.57
C ASP A 59 -3.29 -2.78 -15.80
N ILE A 60 -2.70 -3.30 -14.73
CA ILE A 60 -1.39 -3.94 -14.81
C ILE A 60 -1.55 -5.32 -15.47
N GLU A 61 -0.63 -5.67 -16.36
CA GLU A 61 -0.63 -7.00 -16.96
C GLU A 61 -0.37 -8.05 -15.89
N GLY A 62 -1.18 -9.11 -15.90
CA GLY A 62 -1.09 -10.17 -14.89
C GLY A 62 -1.84 -9.86 -13.60
N SER A 63 -2.69 -8.82 -13.58
CA SER A 63 -3.57 -8.56 -12.45
C SER A 63 -4.35 -9.82 -12.07
N ASN A 64 -4.31 -10.18 -10.78
CA ASN A 64 -4.96 -11.38 -10.27
C ASN A 64 -6.05 -11.09 -9.24
N ILE A 65 -6.30 -9.81 -8.96
CA ILE A 65 -7.31 -9.41 -7.97
C ILE A 65 -7.96 -8.08 -8.33
N ASP A 66 -9.21 -7.93 -7.93
CA ASP A 66 -9.97 -6.68 -7.99
C ASP A 66 -10.68 -6.52 -6.65
N VAL A 67 -10.19 -5.61 -5.82
CA VAL A 67 -10.74 -5.38 -4.48
C VAL A 67 -11.73 -4.24 -4.53
N ILE A 68 -12.97 -4.50 -4.05
CA ILE A 68 -13.99 -3.47 -3.93
C ILE A 68 -13.78 -2.73 -2.60
N LEU A 69 -13.54 -1.43 -2.68
CA LEU A 69 -13.25 -0.57 -1.53
C LEU A 69 -14.41 0.38 -1.25
N PRO A 70 -14.59 0.80 0.02
CA PRO A 70 -15.56 1.85 0.35
C PRO A 70 -15.27 3.14 -0.42
N ASP A 71 -16.31 3.94 -0.67
CA ASP A 71 -16.20 5.21 -1.39
C ASP A 71 -16.05 6.42 -0.47
N ASP A 72 -16.32 6.27 0.82
CA ASP A 72 -16.31 7.36 1.80
C ASP A 72 -15.52 7.00 3.06
N LYS A 73 -15.36 7.98 3.93
CA LYS A 73 -14.71 7.85 5.26
C LYS A 73 -13.21 7.56 5.19
N TRP A 74 -12.59 7.81 4.07
CA TRP A 74 -11.13 7.74 3.96
C TRP A 74 -10.49 8.96 4.59
N GLU A 75 -9.40 8.74 5.30
CA GLU A 75 -8.52 9.80 5.79
C GLU A 75 -7.22 9.78 4.96
N CYS A 76 -6.53 10.91 4.89
CA CYS A 76 -5.33 11.04 4.08
C CYS A 76 -4.25 11.83 4.82
N VAL A 77 -3.02 11.33 4.75
CA VAL A 77 -1.83 12.02 5.25
C VAL A 77 -0.80 12.10 4.13
N SER A 78 -0.21 13.27 3.95
CA SER A 78 0.91 13.46 3.02
C SER A 78 2.17 13.81 3.79
N GLY A 79 3.32 13.41 3.28
CA GLY A 79 4.60 13.70 3.89
C GLY A 79 5.77 13.25 3.03
N ARG A 80 6.94 13.15 3.63
CA ARG A 80 8.14 12.64 2.98
C ARG A 80 8.23 11.13 3.18
N THR A 81 8.69 10.42 2.16
CA THR A 81 8.87 8.96 2.22
C THR A 81 9.81 8.57 3.37
N GLU A 82 10.82 9.39 3.67
CA GLU A 82 11.73 9.17 4.79
C GLU A 82 11.04 9.25 6.16
N GLU A 83 9.87 9.89 6.25
CA GLU A 83 9.06 10.02 7.45
C GLU A 83 7.98 8.92 7.60
N LEU A 84 7.96 7.95 6.69
CA LEU A 84 6.89 6.95 6.60
C LEU A 84 6.66 6.20 7.91
N GLY A 85 7.73 5.83 8.61
CA GLY A 85 7.64 5.15 9.91
C GLY A 85 6.92 5.99 10.97
N GLU A 86 7.21 7.29 11.03
CA GLU A 86 6.56 8.22 11.96
C GLU A 86 5.09 8.43 11.59
N ILE A 87 4.80 8.53 10.30
CA ILE A 87 3.43 8.67 9.78
C ILE A 87 2.59 7.47 10.23
N TYR A 88 3.09 6.25 10.05
CA TYR A 88 2.36 5.05 10.46
C TYR A 88 2.22 4.93 11.98
N THR A 89 3.24 5.32 12.74
CA THR A 89 3.15 5.36 14.19
C THR A 89 1.98 6.25 14.64
N THR A 90 1.82 7.40 14.01
CA THR A 90 0.71 8.33 14.30
C THR A 90 -0.63 7.74 13.90
N ILE A 91 -0.73 7.14 12.71
CA ILE A 91 -1.97 6.53 12.21
C ILE A 91 -2.44 5.40 13.13
N TYR A 92 -1.53 4.51 13.54
CA TYR A 92 -1.87 3.35 14.36
C TYR A 92 -2.18 3.67 15.81
N LYS A 93 -1.89 4.88 16.30
CA LYS A 93 -2.29 5.30 17.65
C LYS A 93 -3.79 5.19 17.89
N ASP A 94 -4.59 5.45 16.87
CA ASP A 94 -6.05 5.46 16.96
C ASP A 94 -6.70 4.11 16.60
N GLY A 95 -5.90 3.06 16.48
CA GLY A 95 -6.38 1.70 16.28
C GLY A 95 -5.97 1.08 14.94
N ALA A 96 -6.45 -0.14 14.71
CA ALA A 96 -6.15 -0.90 13.52
C ALA A 96 -6.85 -0.34 12.28
N LEU A 97 -6.27 -0.60 11.12
CA LEU A 97 -6.83 -0.21 9.83
C LEU A 97 -7.47 -1.41 9.14
N LYS A 98 -8.53 -1.15 8.36
CA LYS A 98 -9.07 -2.14 7.42
C LYS A 98 -8.34 -2.09 6.09
N TYR A 99 -8.00 -0.89 5.65
CA TYR A 99 -7.32 -0.65 4.38
C TYR A 99 -6.31 0.48 4.52
N GLU A 100 -5.20 0.36 3.80
CA GLU A 100 -4.27 1.46 3.59
C GLU A 100 -3.85 1.50 2.13
N ILE A 101 -3.82 2.69 1.53
CA ILE A 101 -3.35 2.89 0.15
C ILE A 101 -2.14 3.80 0.20
N GLU A 102 -1.07 3.38 -0.45
CA GLU A 102 0.19 4.11 -0.51
C GLU A 102 0.50 4.55 -1.92
N MET A 103 0.94 5.81 -2.05
CA MET A 103 1.48 6.36 -3.29
C MET A 103 2.79 7.06 -2.99
N PHE A 104 3.75 6.90 -3.88
CA PHE A 104 5.09 7.50 -3.77
C PHE A 104 5.45 8.19 -5.06
N ASP A 105 6.20 9.29 -4.97
CA ASP A 105 6.76 9.95 -6.16
C ASP A 105 8.29 9.87 -6.16
N ASP A 106 8.90 10.28 -7.29
CA ASP A 106 10.36 10.25 -7.44
C ASP A 106 11.06 11.38 -6.71
N ALA A 107 10.31 12.38 -6.21
CA ALA A 107 10.83 13.49 -5.43
C ALA A 107 10.93 13.18 -3.92
N GLY A 108 10.57 11.96 -3.50
CA GLY A 108 10.62 11.52 -2.12
C GLY A 108 9.40 11.92 -1.29
N ASN A 109 8.26 12.16 -1.93
CA ASN A 109 7.00 12.42 -1.26
C ASN A 109 6.15 11.16 -1.20
N CYS A 110 5.31 11.05 -0.17
CA CYS A 110 4.33 9.97 -0.06
C CYS A 110 2.96 10.52 0.31
N LYS A 111 1.94 9.75 -0.05
CA LYS A 111 0.56 10.01 0.33
C LYS A 111 -0.05 8.70 0.79
N ILE A 112 -0.61 8.71 2.00
CA ILE A 112 -1.22 7.54 2.61
C ILE A 112 -2.70 7.81 2.81
N TRP A 113 -3.52 7.00 2.18
CA TRP A 113 -4.95 6.94 2.42
C TRP A 113 -5.25 5.77 3.34
N PHE A 114 -6.05 5.98 4.37
CA PHE A 114 -6.36 4.90 5.29
C PHE A 114 -7.83 4.89 5.71
N TYR A 115 -8.30 3.70 6.02
CA TYR A 115 -9.68 3.43 6.39
C TYR A 115 -9.70 2.54 7.64
N ARG A 116 -10.44 2.97 8.66
CA ARG A 116 -10.51 2.24 9.94
C ARG A 116 -11.65 1.25 10.03
#